data_6876e08d0b8833839368bef09cec80f1
#
_entry.id   6876e08d0b8833839368bef09cec80f1
#
_cell.length_a   1.000
_cell.length_b   1.000
_cell.length_c   1.000
_cell.angle_alpha   90.00
_cell.angle_beta   90.00
_cell.angle_gamma   90.00
#
_symmetry.space_group_name_H-M   'P 1'
#
loop_
_entity.id
_entity.type
_entity.pdbx_description
1 polymer ?
#
loop_
_entity_poly.entity_id
_entity_poly.type
_entity_poly.pdbx_seq_one_letter_code
_entity_poly.pdbx_strand_id
1 'polypeptide(L)'
;IAFRIYVSIGMARMKKVPSLSFKDALEYTTKGNKEALITVGIIKDGKAEYRVYGENGKEVEDRLCTYEIGSITKTITALMVKRAEKEGKLELDDTLDKYLSLPDGKKYPKIIDLLTHTSGYKPYYFESPMIENFFKGRNDFYGINGEMIVDRVGKVNLDKESYSFNYSNFGFAVLGVVLENVYGESWKKLADDFLLNEMGLKNTHVSDESGDLGNYWDWRDDDAYLSAGSVTSNICDMLKYAEFYLKNDELYRECQESVKTI
;
A
#
# COMPACT_ATOMS: atom_id res chain seq x y z
N ILE A 1 -20.34 21.19 -8.14
CA ILE A 1 -19.42 22.11 -8.87
C ILE A 1 -18.25 22.48 -7.95
N ALA A 2 -18.47 22.95 -6.70
CA ALA A 2 -17.41 23.34 -5.76
C ALA A 2 -16.40 22.21 -5.49
N PHE A 3 -16.85 20.98 -5.26
CA PHE A 3 -15.99 19.80 -5.04
C PHE A 3 -15.07 19.50 -6.25
N ARG A 4 -15.60 19.57 -7.48
CA ARG A 4 -14.79 19.39 -8.69
C ARG A 4 -13.72 20.47 -8.85
N ILE A 5 -14.04 21.72 -8.51
CA ILE A 5 -13.09 22.84 -8.54
C ILE A 5 -11.98 22.60 -7.49
N TYR A 6 -12.34 22.20 -6.27
CA TYR A 6 -11.39 21.91 -5.20
C TYR A 6 -10.42 20.77 -5.59
N VAL A 7 -10.94 19.66 -6.12
CA VAL A 7 -10.13 18.54 -6.61
C VAL A 7 -9.22 18.97 -7.77
N SER A 8 -9.74 19.77 -8.72
CA SER A 8 -8.95 20.26 -9.85
C SER A 8 -7.81 21.18 -9.42
N ILE A 9 -8.05 22.05 -8.43
CA ILE A 9 -6.99 22.91 -7.83
C ILE A 9 -5.95 22.07 -7.10
N GLY A 10 -6.37 21.06 -6.31
CA GLY A 10 -5.46 20.13 -5.63
C GLY A 10 -4.57 19.37 -6.60
N MET A 11 -5.16 18.81 -7.66
CA MET A 11 -4.41 18.12 -8.72
C MET A 11 -3.43 19.02 -9.47
N ALA A 12 -3.84 20.26 -9.77
CA ALA A 12 -2.95 21.23 -10.42
C ALA A 12 -1.76 21.61 -9.51
N ARG A 13 -1.99 21.75 -8.22
CA ARG A 13 -0.94 21.96 -7.22
C ARG A 13 0.04 20.79 -7.18
N MET A 14 -0.45 19.56 -7.09
CA MET A 14 0.39 18.35 -7.05
C MET A 14 1.23 18.19 -8.33
N LYS A 15 0.67 18.49 -9.50
CA LYS A 15 1.39 18.43 -10.79
C LYS A 15 2.57 19.39 -10.88
N LYS A 16 2.58 20.45 -10.09
CA LYS A 16 3.68 21.43 -10.08
C LYS A 16 4.88 20.94 -9.27
N VAL A 17 4.67 20.16 -8.21
CA VAL A 17 5.71 19.74 -7.26
C VAL A 17 6.93 19.09 -7.95
N PRO A 18 6.78 18.14 -8.90
CA PRO A 18 7.94 17.51 -9.55
C PRO A 18 8.83 18.46 -10.37
N SER A 19 8.35 19.65 -10.70
CA SER A 19 9.11 20.65 -11.46
C SER A 19 9.86 21.64 -10.56
N LEU A 20 9.69 21.55 -9.25
CA LEU A 20 10.31 22.45 -8.28
C LEU A 20 11.65 21.89 -7.79
N SER A 21 12.54 22.77 -7.33
CA SER A 21 13.67 22.34 -6.53
C SER A 21 13.18 21.75 -5.19
N PHE A 22 14.02 20.94 -4.53
CA PHE A 22 13.67 20.36 -3.23
C PHE A 22 13.20 21.43 -2.23
N LYS A 23 13.94 22.53 -2.10
CA LYS A 23 13.57 23.63 -1.21
C LYS A 23 12.24 24.27 -1.58
N ASP A 24 12.05 24.56 -2.87
CA ASP A 24 10.81 25.18 -3.36
C ASP A 24 9.62 24.24 -3.21
N ALA A 25 9.81 22.92 -3.35
CA ALA A 25 8.77 21.92 -3.13
C ALA A 25 8.32 21.89 -1.66
N LEU A 26 9.27 21.92 -0.71
CA LEU A 26 8.96 21.99 0.72
C LEU A 26 8.17 23.26 1.05
N GLU A 27 8.67 24.43 0.61
CA GLU A 27 7.98 25.70 0.82
C GLU A 27 6.58 25.68 0.19
N TYR A 28 6.46 25.22 -1.03
CA TYR A 28 5.19 25.18 -1.77
C TYR A 28 4.14 24.29 -1.11
N THR A 29 4.54 23.10 -0.64
CA THR A 29 3.62 22.13 -0.04
C THR A 29 3.16 22.51 1.36
N THR A 30 4.00 23.20 2.13
CA THR A 30 3.72 23.58 3.52
C THR A 30 3.32 25.06 3.68
N LYS A 31 3.15 25.80 2.58
CA LYS A 31 2.88 27.24 2.57
C LYS A 31 1.64 27.61 3.38
N GLY A 32 1.87 28.41 4.44
CA GLY A 32 0.79 28.95 5.28
C GLY A 32 0.04 27.90 6.10
N ASN A 33 0.54 26.67 6.17
CA ASN A 33 -0.03 25.61 7.00
C ASN A 33 0.86 25.36 8.22
N LYS A 34 0.43 25.85 9.39
CA LYS A 34 1.16 25.73 10.66
C LYS A 34 1.26 24.30 11.20
N GLU A 35 0.30 23.46 10.80
CA GLU A 35 0.24 22.04 11.21
C GLU A 35 0.98 21.12 10.24
N ALA A 36 1.47 21.65 9.12
CA ALA A 36 2.17 20.83 8.14
C ALA A 36 3.51 20.34 8.69
N LEU A 37 3.76 19.05 8.52
CA LEU A 37 5.03 18.39 8.79
C LEU A 37 5.40 17.50 7.61
N ILE A 38 6.64 17.64 7.15
CA ILE A 38 7.25 16.77 6.15
C ILE A 38 8.54 16.24 6.73
N THR A 39 8.64 14.92 6.88
CA THR A 39 9.88 14.26 7.26
C THR A 39 10.58 13.72 6.03
N VAL A 40 11.85 14.06 5.88
CA VAL A 40 12.70 13.59 4.77
C VAL A 40 13.84 12.77 5.32
N GLY A 41 13.92 11.52 4.92
CA GLY A 41 15.02 10.61 5.24
C GLY A 41 15.90 10.38 4.02
N ILE A 42 17.20 10.29 4.22
CA ILE A 42 18.19 10.03 3.17
C ILE A 42 19.17 8.97 3.67
N ILE A 43 19.45 7.99 2.80
CA ILE A 43 20.56 7.04 2.98
C ILE A 43 21.62 7.37 1.94
N LYS A 44 22.80 7.73 2.40
CA LYS A 44 23.94 8.04 1.53
C LYS A 44 25.23 7.45 2.12
N ASP A 45 25.98 6.74 1.30
CA ASP A 45 27.25 6.13 1.71
C ASP A 45 27.13 5.27 3.00
N GLY A 46 26.01 4.54 3.14
CA GLY A 46 25.71 3.70 4.28
C GLY A 46 25.30 4.45 5.56
N LYS A 47 25.10 5.77 5.48
CA LYS A 47 24.62 6.59 6.59
C LYS A 47 23.20 7.05 6.34
N ALA A 48 22.34 6.82 7.34
CA ALA A 48 20.95 7.27 7.34
C ALA A 48 20.82 8.54 8.18
N GLU A 49 20.15 9.54 7.66
CA GLU A 49 19.80 10.78 8.39
C GLU A 49 18.41 11.24 8.00
N TYR A 50 17.74 12.01 8.84
CA TYR A 50 16.46 12.63 8.50
C TYR A 50 16.38 14.07 9.02
N ARG A 51 15.45 14.83 8.45
CA ARG A 51 15.09 16.18 8.86
C ARG A 51 13.58 16.33 8.81
N VAL A 52 13.06 17.20 9.65
CA VAL A 52 11.65 17.56 9.71
C VAL A 52 11.45 19.01 9.28
N TYR A 53 10.49 19.23 8.40
CA TYR A 53 10.17 20.54 7.86
C TYR A 53 8.71 20.89 8.16
N GLY A 54 8.51 22.11 8.67
CA GLY A 54 7.21 22.67 9.01
C GLY A 54 6.75 23.74 8.04
N GLU A 55 5.94 24.66 8.54
CA GLU A 55 5.36 25.77 7.77
C GLU A 55 6.40 26.51 6.92
N ASN A 56 6.04 26.77 5.66
CA ASN A 56 6.86 27.45 4.66
C ASN A 56 8.22 26.78 4.40
N GLY A 57 8.30 25.44 4.54
CA GLY A 57 9.52 24.67 4.30
C GLY A 57 10.65 24.91 5.29
N LYS A 58 10.36 25.51 6.44
CA LYS A 58 11.37 25.74 7.47
C LYS A 58 11.69 24.45 8.19
N GLU A 59 12.98 24.16 8.36
CA GLU A 59 13.44 23.09 9.22
C GLU A 59 13.01 23.36 10.67
N VAL A 60 12.48 22.35 11.32
CA VAL A 60 12.03 22.38 12.72
C VAL A 60 12.83 21.34 13.52
N GLU A 61 12.65 21.33 14.84
CA GLU A 61 13.30 20.32 15.68
C GLU A 61 12.93 18.91 15.22
N ASP A 62 13.94 18.04 15.12
CA ASP A 62 13.76 16.65 14.73
C ASP A 62 12.88 15.91 15.75
N ARG A 63 11.80 15.34 15.27
CA ARG A 63 10.90 14.51 16.04
C ARG A 63 10.44 13.29 15.23
N LEU A 64 10.10 12.24 15.92
CA LEU A 64 9.47 11.09 15.29
C LEU A 64 7.97 11.36 15.15
N CYS A 65 7.51 11.42 13.91
CA CYS A 65 6.10 11.53 13.57
C CYS A 65 5.62 10.22 13.00
N THR A 66 4.41 9.82 13.35
CA THR A 66 3.71 8.71 12.71
C THR A 66 3.16 9.17 11.36
N TYR A 67 3.21 8.32 10.35
CA TYR A 67 2.62 8.55 9.03
C TYR A 67 1.87 7.31 8.57
N GLU A 68 0.71 7.48 7.96
CA GLU A 68 0.12 6.45 7.12
C GLU A 68 0.95 6.37 5.84
N ILE A 69 1.63 5.24 5.63
CA ILE A 69 2.55 5.07 4.49
C ILE A 69 1.82 4.69 3.19
N GLY A 70 0.50 4.55 3.28
CA GLY A 70 -0.38 4.34 2.13
C GLY A 70 0.11 3.17 1.27
N SER A 71 0.24 3.40 -0.02
CA SER A 71 0.59 2.33 -0.98
C SER A 71 2.00 1.73 -0.85
N ILE A 72 2.86 2.23 0.03
CA ILE A 72 4.08 1.51 0.41
C ILE A 72 3.73 0.17 1.08
N THR A 73 2.57 0.07 1.74
CA THR A 73 1.99 -1.19 2.23
C THR A 73 2.03 -2.31 1.19
N LYS A 74 1.83 -2.00 -0.09
CA LYS A 74 1.86 -3.00 -1.16
C LYS A 74 3.22 -3.68 -1.31
N THR A 75 4.30 -2.96 -1.06
CA THR A 75 5.64 -3.56 -1.11
C THR A 75 5.84 -4.56 0.03
N ILE A 76 5.24 -4.31 1.19
CA ILE A 76 5.22 -5.24 2.33
C ILE A 76 4.40 -6.49 1.96
N THR A 77 3.20 -6.31 1.41
CA THR A 77 2.37 -7.43 0.92
C THR A 77 3.10 -8.25 -0.14
N ALA A 78 3.84 -7.61 -1.06
CA ALA A 78 4.63 -8.31 -2.07
C ALA A 78 5.76 -9.15 -1.45
N LEU A 79 6.46 -8.62 -0.44
CA LEU A 79 7.47 -9.39 0.32
C LEU A 79 6.84 -10.61 1.01
N MET A 80 5.66 -10.46 1.60
CA MET A 80 4.95 -11.58 2.24
C MET A 80 4.52 -12.64 1.21
N VAL A 81 4.11 -12.24 0.00
CA VAL A 81 3.82 -13.18 -1.10
C VAL A 81 5.09 -13.93 -1.53
N LYS A 82 6.21 -13.23 -1.70
CA LYS A 82 7.50 -13.86 -2.03
C LYS A 82 7.98 -14.80 -0.93
N ARG A 83 7.74 -14.46 0.33
CA ARG A 83 8.00 -15.35 1.46
C ARG A 83 7.13 -16.60 1.37
N ALA A 84 5.82 -16.47 1.11
CA ALA A 84 4.91 -17.60 0.96
C ALA A 84 5.33 -18.53 -0.19
N GLU A 85 5.83 -17.98 -1.30
CA GLU A 85 6.42 -18.74 -2.40
C GLU A 85 7.66 -19.52 -1.93
N LYS A 86 8.60 -18.88 -1.25
CA LYS A 86 9.82 -19.51 -0.72
C LYS A 86 9.51 -20.62 0.30
N GLU A 87 8.42 -20.48 1.04
CA GLU A 87 7.92 -21.50 1.98
C GLU A 87 7.12 -22.62 1.28
N GLY A 88 6.92 -22.55 -0.04
CA GLY A 88 6.16 -23.53 -0.82
C GLY A 88 4.65 -23.52 -0.57
N LYS A 89 4.12 -22.40 -0.06
CA LYS A 89 2.67 -22.21 0.23
C LYS A 89 1.89 -21.77 -0.99
N LEU A 90 2.56 -21.11 -1.93
CA LEU A 90 1.99 -20.68 -3.20
C LEU A 90 3.09 -20.64 -4.27
N GLU A 91 2.65 -20.57 -5.54
CA GLU A 91 3.50 -20.35 -6.70
C GLU A 91 3.05 -19.09 -7.45
N LEU A 92 4.00 -18.25 -7.89
CA LEU A 92 3.66 -17.00 -8.59
C LEU A 92 2.94 -17.23 -9.91
N ASP A 93 3.20 -18.35 -10.58
CA ASP A 93 2.57 -18.74 -11.83
C ASP A 93 1.20 -19.42 -11.68
N ASP A 94 0.77 -19.69 -10.46
CA ASP A 94 -0.55 -20.26 -10.19
C ASP A 94 -1.65 -19.21 -10.35
N THR A 95 -2.81 -19.68 -10.83
CA THR A 95 -4.02 -18.87 -10.94
C THR A 95 -4.80 -18.81 -9.63
N LEU A 96 -5.60 -17.79 -9.42
CA LEU A 96 -6.29 -17.51 -8.16
C LEU A 96 -7.24 -18.63 -7.70
N ASP A 97 -7.83 -19.38 -8.61
CA ASP A 97 -8.73 -20.50 -8.29
C ASP A 97 -8.06 -21.66 -7.56
N LYS A 98 -6.72 -21.68 -7.52
CA LYS A 98 -5.95 -22.61 -6.71
C LYS A 98 -6.00 -22.28 -5.21
N TYR A 99 -6.19 -21.01 -4.88
CA TYR A 99 -6.12 -20.47 -3.51
C TYR A 99 -7.45 -19.94 -2.99
N LEU A 100 -8.38 -19.63 -3.89
CA LEU A 100 -9.68 -19.07 -3.56
C LEU A 100 -10.80 -19.99 -4.09
N SER A 101 -11.89 -20.09 -3.33
CA SER A 101 -13.07 -20.83 -3.77
C SER A 101 -13.83 -20.02 -4.83
N LEU A 102 -13.52 -20.27 -6.10
CA LEU A 102 -14.03 -19.50 -7.23
C LEU A 102 -14.87 -20.39 -8.18
N PRO A 103 -15.83 -19.80 -8.95
CA PRO A 103 -16.60 -20.53 -9.94
C PRO A 103 -15.74 -21.18 -11.02
N ASP A 104 -16.07 -22.42 -11.39
CA ASP A 104 -15.41 -23.14 -12.49
C ASP A 104 -15.69 -22.50 -13.87
N GLY A 105 -14.83 -22.81 -14.83
CA GLY A 105 -15.01 -22.46 -16.24
C GLY A 105 -14.71 -20.99 -16.58
N LYS A 106 -14.07 -20.27 -15.70
CA LYS A 106 -13.59 -18.90 -15.91
C LYS A 106 -12.06 -18.84 -15.97
N LYS A 107 -11.54 -17.75 -16.56
CA LYS A 107 -10.12 -17.41 -16.50
C LYS A 107 -9.87 -16.53 -15.29
N TYR A 108 -8.84 -16.86 -14.54
CA TYR A 108 -8.36 -16.08 -13.39
C TYR A 108 -6.90 -15.66 -13.61
N PRO A 109 -6.50 -14.48 -13.16
CA PRO A 109 -5.11 -14.05 -13.29
C PRO A 109 -4.20 -14.88 -12.38
N LYS A 110 -2.94 -14.93 -12.73
CA LYS A 110 -1.88 -15.49 -11.90
C LYS A 110 -1.54 -14.58 -10.73
N ILE A 111 -0.94 -15.11 -9.67
CA ILE A 111 -0.43 -14.32 -8.54
C ILE A 111 0.53 -13.22 -9.02
N ILE A 112 1.45 -13.55 -9.94
CA ILE A 112 2.40 -12.58 -10.52
C ILE A 112 1.70 -11.44 -11.26
N ASP A 113 0.53 -11.67 -11.87
CA ASP A 113 -0.22 -10.63 -12.58
C ASP A 113 -0.81 -9.60 -11.62
N LEU A 114 -1.16 -10.01 -10.40
CA LEU A 114 -1.63 -9.10 -9.35
C LEU A 114 -0.47 -8.24 -8.83
N LEU A 115 0.67 -8.85 -8.52
CA LEU A 115 1.89 -8.17 -8.05
C LEU A 115 2.37 -7.12 -9.04
N THR A 116 2.28 -7.39 -10.33
CA THR A 116 2.75 -6.51 -11.40
C THR A 116 1.69 -5.56 -11.95
N HIS A 117 0.48 -5.56 -11.37
CA HIS A 117 -0.65 -4.77 -11.86
C HIS A 117 -1.05 -5.04 -13.31
N THR A 118 -0.87 -6.28 -13.78
CA THR A 118 -1.20 -6.73 -15.15
C THR A 118 -2.33 -7.77 -15.18
N SER A 119 -3.09 -7.87 -14.10
CA SER A 119 -4.18 -8.85 -13.93
C SER A 119 -5.44 -8.55 -14.74
N GLY A 120 -5.57 -7.36 -15.32
CA GLY A 120 -6.80 -6.90 -15.95
C GLY A 120 -7.86 -6.38 -14.97
N TYR A 121 -7.60 -6.42 -13.68
CA TYR A 121 -8.51 -5.86 -12.69
C TYR A 121 -8.48 -4.32 -12.71
N LYS A 122 -9.66 -3.75 -12.39
CA LYS A 122 -9.78 -2.29 -12.19
C LYS A 122 -9.05 -1.86 -10.92
N PRO A 123 -8.75 -0.56 -10.75
CA PRO A 123 -8.20 -0.02 -9.51
C PRO A 123 -9.01 -0.41 -8.28
N TYR A 124 -10.32 -0.41 -8.39
CA TYR A 124 -11.31 -0.91 -7.42
C TYR A 124 -12.63 -1.22 -8.14
N TYR A 125 -13.51 -1.93 -7.45
CA TYR A 125 -14.89 -2.16 -7.87
C TYR A 125 -15.82 -1.52 -6.84
N PHE A 126 -16.97 -1.07 -7.33
CA PHE A 126 -17.98 -0.49 -6.45
C PHE A 126 -18.61 -1.59 -5.59
N GLU A 127 -18.63 -1.35 -4.27
CA GLU A 127 -19.27 -2.19 -3.26
C GLU A 127 -20.23 -1.36 -2.42
N SER A 128 -21.27 -2.01 -1.86
CA SER A 128 -22.33 -1.31 -1.11
C SER A 128 -21.84 -0.48 0.09
N PRO A 129 -20.80 -0.88 0.86
CA PRO A 129 -20.28 -0.05 1.96
C PRO A 129 -19.79 1.32 1.51
N MET A 130 -19.31 1.45 0.27
CA MET A 130 -18.79 2.72 -0.25
C MET A 130 -19.84 3.84 -0.26
N ILE A 131 -21.13 3.51 -0.34
CA ILE A 131 -22.21 4.52 -0.28
C ILE A 131 -22.23 5.17 1.10
N GLU A 132 -22.26 4.36 2.14
CA GLU A 132 -22.29 4.85 3.53
C GLU A 132 -20.99 5.59 3.87
N ASN A 133 -19.85 5.04 3.46
CA ASN A 133 -18.53 5.64 3.67
C ASN A 133 -18.43 7.04 3.06
N PHE A 134 -18.94 7.22 1.84
CA PHE A 134 -19.01 8.52 1.19
C PHE A 134 -19.79 9.56 2.02
N PHE A 135 -20.96 9.19 2.54
CA PHE A 135 -21.77 10.10 3.35
C PHE A 135 -21.17 10.39 4.73
N LYS A 136 -20.41 9.43 5.28
CA LYS A 136 -19.73 9.58 6.57
C LYS A 136 -18.34 10.21 6.46
N GLY A 137 -17.82 10.45 5.25
CA GLY A 137 -16.47 10.97 5.04
C GLY A 137 -15.37 9.99 5.48
N ARG A 138 -15.66 8.69 5.44
CA ARG A 138 -14.73 7.62 5.78
C ARG A 138 -13.88 7.19 4.60
N ASN A 139 -12.89 6.35 4.89
CA ASN A 139 -12.18 5.56 3.89
C ASN A 139 -13.18 4.78 3.01
N ASP A 140 -13.08 4.92 1.69
CA ASP A 140 -13.97 4.27 0.72
C ASP A 140 -14.01 2.75 0.88
N PHE A 141 -12.94 2.14 1.39
CA PHE A 141 -12.77 0.70 1.52
C PHE A 141 -13.21 0.13 2.88
N TYR A 142 -13.60 0.97 3.83
CA TYR A 142 -14.04 0.54 5.14
C TYR A 142 -15.25 -0.40 5.06
N GLY A 143 -15.15 -1.55 5.73
CA GLY A 143 -16.21 -2.57 5.76
C GLY A 143 -16.28 -3.46 4.52
N ILE A 144 -15.28 -3.45 3.63
CA ILE A 144 -15.18 -4.37 2.49
C ILE A 144 -14.26 -5.53 2.89
N ASN A 145 -14.84 -6.65 3.28
CA ASN A 145 -14.14 -7.83 3.77
C ASN A 145 -13.70 -8.81 2.65
N GLY A 146 -12.97 -9.86 3.05
CA GLY A 146 -12.45 -10.88 2.14
C GLY A 146 -13.52 -11.63 1.35
N GLU A 147 -14.68 -11.93 1.94
CA GLU A 147 -15.79 -12.61 1.24
C GLU A 147 -16.33 -11.77 0.08
N MET A 148 -16.47 -10.46 0.29
CA MET A 148 -16.89 -9.52 -0.77
C MET A 148 -15.86 -9.46 -1.92
N ILE A 149 -14.56 -9.53 -1.60
CA ILE A 149 -13.49 -9.58 -2.60
C ILE A 149 -13.57 -10.87 -3.41
N VAL A 150 -13.70 -12.04 -2.77
CA VAL A 150 -13.83 -13.34 -3.45
C VAL A 150 -15.08 -13.37 -4.34
N ASP A 151 -16.23 -12.91 -3.85
CA ASP A 151 -17.45 -12.78 -4.64
C ASP A 151 -17.26 -11.87 -5.87
N ARG A 152 -16.56 -10.75 -5.71
CA ARG A 152 -16.24 -9.86 -6.81
C ARG A 152 -15.32 -10.50 -7.83
N VAL A 153 -14.25 -11.19 -7.40
CA VAL A 153 -13.37 -11.98 -8.28
C VAL A 153 -14.18 -12.96 -9.11
N GLY A 154 -15.08 -13.70 -8.47
CA GLY A 154 -15.96 -14.65 -9.14
C GLY A 154 -16.91 -14.03 -10.18
N LYS A 155 -17.25 -12.75 -10.05
CA LYS A 155 -18.14 -12.01 -10.97
C LYS A 155 -17.41 -11.33 -12.13
N VAL A 156 -16.11 -11.03 -11.98
CA VAL A 156 -15.33 -10.40 -13.05
C VAL A 156 -15.04 -11.41 -14.15
N ASN A 157 -15.26 -11.01 -15.40
CA ASN A 157 -14.91 -11.82 -16.57
C ASN A 157 -13.68 -11.23 -17.23
N LEU A 158 -12.62 -12.03 -17.31
CA LEU A 158 -11.39 -11.71 -18.03
C LEU A 158 -11.39 -12.46 -19.36
N ASP A 159 -11.16 -11.75 -20.46
CA ASP A 159 -11.21 -12.26 -21.82
C ASP A 159 -9.82 -12.56 -22.41
N LYS A 160 -8.74 -12.01 -21.78
CA LYS A 160 -7.36 -12.16 -22.24
C LYS A 160 -6.54 -12.96 -21.24
N GLU A 161 -5.37 -13.41 -21.69
CA GLU A 161 -4.38 -14.08 -20.82
C GLU A 161 -3.38 -13.11 -20.23
N SER A 162 -3.24 -11.93 -20.83
CA SER A 162 -2.38 -10.87 -20.30
C SER A 162 -2.99 -9.50 -20.56
N TYR A 163 -2.74 -8.57 -19.67
CA TYR A 163 -3.22 -7.20 -19.74
C TYR A 163 -2.05 -6.23 -19.58
N SER A 164 -2.20 -5.03 -20.13
CA SER A 164 -1.27 -3.94 -19.85
C SER A 164 -1.38 -3.50 -18.40
N PHE A 165 -0.34 -2.81 -17.92
CA PHE A 165 -0.29 -2.25 -16.58
C PHE A 165 -1.53 -1.39 -16.29
N ASN A 166 -2.20 -1.70 -15.19
CA ASN A 166 -3.30 -0.92 -14.63
C ASN A 166 -3.25 -1.02 -13.10
N TYR A 167 -2.79 0.05 -12.46
CA TYR A 167 -2.63 0.06 -11.00
C TYR A 167 -3.92 -0.34 -10.28
N SER A 168 -3.87 -1.37 -9.44
CA SER A 168 -5.03 -1.97 -8.82
C SER A 168 -4.86 -2.17 -7.32
N ASN A 169 -5.60 -1.41 -6.51
CA ASN A 169 -5.78 -1.68 -5.08
C ASN A 169 -6.55 -2.98 -4.88
N PHE A 170 -7.54 -3.25 -5.75
CA PHE A 170 -8.30 -4.50 -5.71
C PHE A 170 -7.40 -5.72 -5.88
N GLY A 171 -6.43 -5.68 -6.81
CA GLY A 171 -5.49 -6.79 -6.97
C GLY A 171 -4.69 -7.08 -5.70
N PHE A 172 -4.29 -6.04 -4.96
CA PHE A 172 -3.61 -6.22 -3.68
C PHE A 172 -4.53 -6.66 -2.55
N ALA A 173 -5.81 -6.24 -2.55
CA ALA A 173 -6.82 -6.81 -1.64
C ALA A 173 -6.99 -8.31 -1.87
N VAL A 174 -7.02 -8.75 -3.14
CA VAL A 174 -7.06 -10.19 -3.49
C VAL A 174 -5.81 -10.91 -2.99
N LEU A 175 -4.60 -10.33 -3.13
CA LEU A 175 -3.36 -10.93 -2.58
C LEU A 175 -3.41 -11.06 -1.05
N GLY A 176 -4.01 -10.08 -0.37
CA GLY A 176 -4.23 -10.17 1.08
C GLY A 176 -5.08 -11.39 1.44
N VAL A 177 -6.21 -11.59 0.76
CA VAL A 177 -7.10 -12.75 0.99
C VAL A 177 -6.41 -14.08 0.63
N VAL A 178 -5.58 -14.11 -0.42
CA VAL A 178 -4.77 -15.30 -0.75
C VAL A 178 -3.81 -15.62 0.40
N LEU A 179 -3.11 -14.62 0.94
CA LEU A 179 -2.21 -14.83 2.08
C LEU A 179 -2.96 -15.34 3.32
N GLU A 180 -4.13 -14.79 3.62
CA GLU A 180 -4.98 -15.28 4.72
C GLU A 180 -5.33 -16.77 4.54
N ASN A 181 -5.69 -17.18 3.33
CA ASN A 181 -6.06 -18.57 3.06
C ASN A 181 -4.88 -19.53 3.16
N VAL A 182 -3.69 -19.16 2.67
CA VAL A 182 -2.53 -20.06 2.69
C VAL A 182 -1.85 -20.14 4.06
N TYR A 183 -2.02 -19.13 4.92
CA TYR A 183 -1.50 -19.12 6.27
C TYR A 183 -2.53 -19.49 7.34
N GLY A 184 -3.83 -19.33 7.06
CA GLY A 184 -4.91 -19.57 8.02
C GLY A 184 -5.02 -18.49 9.11
N GLU A 185 -4.50 -17.29 8.86
CA GLU A 185 -4.45 -16.17 9.79
C GLU A 185 -4.85 -14.87 9.07
N SER A 186 -5.37 -13.86 9.80
CA SER A 186 -5.71 -12.56 9.20
C SER A 186 -4.48 -11.85 8.62
N TRP A 187 -4.66 -11.12 7.53
CA TRP A 187 -3.57 -10.34 6.93
C TRP A 187 -2.96 -9.35 7.93
N LYS A 188 -3.79 -8.71 8.76
CA LYS A 188 -3.33 -7.82 9.83
C LYS A 188 -2.30 -8.51 10.73
N LYS A 189 -2.65 -9.68 11.26
CA LYS A 189 -1.75 -10.44 12.15
C LYS A 189 -0.48 -10.86 11.44
N LEU A 190 -0.59 -11.38 10.21
CA LEU A 190 0.56 -11.78 9.40
C LEU A 190 1.50 -10.61 9.14
N ALA A 191 0.96 -9.42 8.80
CA ALA A 191 1.74 -8.23 8.51
C ALA A 191 2.43 -7.70 9.78
N ASP A 192 1.71 -7.59 10.90
CA ASP A 192 2.27 -7.11 12.16
C ASP A 192 3.38 -8.05 12.67
N ASP A 193 3.19 -9.36 12.59
CA ASP A 193 4.21 -10.35 12.93
C ASP A 193 5.44 -10.27 12.01
N PHE A 194 5.24 -10.11 10.71
CA PHE A 194 6.31 -9.95 9.73
C PHE A 194 7.12 -8.67 9.97
N LEU A 195 6.45 -7.55 10.15
CA LEU A 195 7.08 -6.25 10.37
C LEU A 195 7.88 -6.21 11.67
N LEU A 196 7.30 -6.72 12.76
CA LEU A 196 7.91 -6.69 14.09
C LEU A 196 9.02 -7.73 14.24
N ASN A 197 8.70 -9.01 13.96
CA ASN A 197 9.54 -10.13 14.34
C ASN A 197 10.62 -10.43 13.30
N GLU A 198 10.35 -10.23 12.01
CA GLU A 198 11.32 -10.54 10.95
C GLU A 198 12.10 -9.31 10.50
N MET A 199 11.41 -8.19 10.34
CA MET A 199 12.06 -6.94 9.91
C MET A 199 12.55 -6.09 11.08
N GLY A 200 12.11 -6.32 12.31
CA GLY A 200 12.48 -5.55 13.48
C GLY A 200 12.01 -4.09 13.44
N LEU A 201 10.92 -3.82 12.72
CA LEU A 201 10.32 -2.49 12.57
C LEU A 201 9.30 -2.27 13.69
N LYS A 202 9.78 -1.75 14.81
CA LYS A 202 9.01 -1.69 16.07
C LYS A 202 7.90 -0.65 16.10
N ASN A 203 7.93 0.31 15.19
CA ASN A 203 6.94 1.39 15.09
C ASN A 203 6.19 1.34 13.76
N THR A 204 6.20 0.17 13.11
CA THR A 204 5.52 -0.07 11.83
C THR A 204 4.54 -1.20 12.04
N HIS A 205 3.28 -0.93 11.84
CA HIS A 205 2.18 -1.88 12.06
C HIS A 205 0.96 -1.51 11.21
N VAL A 206 0.03 -2.43 11.11
CA VAL A 206 -1.28 -2.14 10.51
C VAL A 206 -1.99 -1.11 11.40
N SER A 207 -2.53 -0.06 10.80
CA SER A 207 -3.14 1.07 11.52
C SER A 207 -4.17 0.59 12.55
N ASP A 208 -3.95 1.01 13.78
CA ASP A 208 -4.85 0.86 14.93
C ASP A 208 -5.17 2.24 15.54
N GLU A 209 -4.92 3.31 14.76
CA GLU A 209 -5.06 4.70 15.15
C GLU A 209 -4.13 5.13 16.30
N SER A 210 -3.16 4.29 16.67
CA SER A 210 -2.12 4.68 17.63
C SER A 210 -1.06 5.58 16.97
N GLY A 211 -0.58 6.56 17.72
CA GLY A 211 0.41 7.52 17.24
C GLY A 211 -0.04 8.97 17.39
N ASP A 212 0.55 9.88 16.62
CA ASP A 212 0.41 11.33 16.79
C ASP A 212 -0.29 12.03 15.61
N LEU A 213 -0.97 11.27 14.73
CA LEU A 213 -1.77 11.86 13.66
C LEU A 213 -3.07 12.43 14.21
N GLY A 214 -3.46 13.61 13.72
CA GLY A 214 -4.72 14.23 14.07
C GLY A 214 -5.96 13.56 13.45
N ASN A 215 -5.75 12.74 12.44
CA ASN A 215 -6.78 12.00 11.74
C ASN A 215 -6.17 10.80 11.02
N TYR A 216 -6.78 9.63 11.15
CA TYR A 216 -6.40 8.39 10.50
C TYR A 216 -7.47 7.96 9.51
N TRP A 217 -7.10 7.19 8.51
CA TRP A 217 -8.06 6.44 7.71
C TRP A 217 -8.67 5.36 8.58
N ASP A 218 -10.00 5.35 8.63
CA ASP A 218 -10.75 4.31 9.34
C ASP A 218 -10.51 2.95 8.70
N TRP A 219 -10.16 1.95 9.50
CA TRP A 219 -10.02 0.56 9.10
C TRP A 219 -10.70 -0.37 10.09
N ARG A 220 -11.22 -1.48 9.58
CA ARG A 220 -11.62 -2.62 10.40
C ARG A 220 -10.56 -3.70 10.27
N ASP A 221 -10.42 -4.54 11.29
CA ASP A 221 -9.42 -5.62 11.30
C ASP A 221 -9.66 -6.67 10.20
N ASP A 222 -10.90 -6.77 9.67
CA ASP A 222 -11.32 -7.67 8.59
C ASP A 222 -11.42 -6.99 7.22
N ASP A 223 -11.00 -5.75 7.08
CA ASP A 223 -11.02 -5.05 5.79
C ASP A 223 -9.98 -5.64 4.82
N ALA A 224 -10.43 -6.14 3.68
CA ALA A 224 -9.53 -6.78 2.71
C ALA A 224 -8.52 -5.81 2.07
N TYR A 225 -8.84 -4.52 2.01
CA TYR A 225 -7.93 -3.50 1.48
C TYR A 225 -6.82 -3.07 2.45
N LEU A 226 -6.75 -3.64 3.66
CA LEU A 226 -5.61 -3.45 4.57
C LEU A 226 -4.28 -3.73 3.85
N SER A 227 -4.22 -4.80 3.08
CA SER A 227 -3.05 -5.22 2.29
C SER A 227 -2.64 -4.24 1.17
N ALA A 228 -3.47 -3.26 0.87
CA ALA A 228 -3.23 -2.26 -0.16
C ALA A 228 -2.79 -0.89 0.38
N GLY A 229 -2.99 -0.58 1.69
CA GLY A 229 -2.71 0.77 2.12
C GLY A 229 -2.82 1.12 3.60
N SER A 230 -2.92 0.16 4.51
CA SER A 230 -3.28 0.42 5.92
C SER A 230 -2.11 0.62 6.89
N VAL A 231 -0.87 0.45 6.46
CA VAL A 231 0.26 0.46 7.39
C VAL A 231 0.63 1.88 7.80
N THR A 232 0.92 2.05 9.08
CA THR A 232 1.53 3.25 9.67
C THR A 232 2.98 3.00 10.03
N SER A 233 3.82 4.03 9.97
CA SER A 233 5.24 3.94 10.28
C SER A 233 5.82 5.31 10.67
N ASN A 234 7.08 5.32 11.07
CA ASN A 234 7.88 6.52 11.24
C ASN A 234 9.15 6.47 10.37
N ILE A 235 9.86 7.60 10.30
CA ILE A 235 11.02 7.72 9.42
C ILE A 235 12.17 6.77 9.79
N CYS A 236 12.37 6.47 11.08
CA CYS A 236 13.44 5.58 11.51
C CYS A 236 13.22 4.14 11.01
N ASP A 237 11.99 3.66 11.10
CA ASP A 237 11.65 2.34 10.58
C ASP A 237 11.63 2.34 9.05
N MET A 238 11.17 3.42 8.40
CA MET A 238 11.21 3.53 6.94
C MET A 238 12.64 3.58 6.39
N LEU A 239 13.59 4.20 7.10
CA LEU A 239 15.00 4.15 6.72
C LEU A 239 15.57 2.73 6.85
N LYS A 240 15.24 2.00 7.92
CA LYS A 240 15.59 0.57 8.02
C LYS A 240 14.97 -0.26 6.90
N TYR A 241 13.69 -0.01 6.60
CA TYR A 241 13.00 -0.67 5.50
C TYR A 241 13.71 -0.43 4.16
N ALA A 242 14.12 0.80 3.88
CA ALA A 242 14.88 1.13 2.68
C ALA A 242 16.27 0.46 2.67
N GLU A 243 16.92 0.32 3.81
CA GLU A 243 18.21 -0.40 3.90
C GLU A 243 18.13 -1.86 3.47
N PHE A 244 17.01 -2.56 3.73
CA PHE A 244 16.85 -3.94 3.26
C PHE A 244 16.97 -4.03 1.74
N TYR A 245 16.35 -3.10 1.00
CA TYR A 245 16.46 -3.05 -0.45
C TYR A 245 17.87 -2.67 -0.94
N LEU A 246 18.59 -1.85 -0.18
CA LEU A 246 19.96 -1.43 -0.51
C LEU A 246 21.02 -2.51 -0.20
N LYS A 247 20.77 -3.38 0.78
CA LYS A 247 21.70 -4.44 1.18
C LYS A 247 21.75 -5.64 0.21
N ASN A 248 20.92 -5.61 -0.83
CA ASN A 248 20.89 -6.64 -1.88
C ASN A 248 20.62 -8.08 -1.35
N ASP A 249 19.81 -8.18 -0.30
CA ASP A 249 19.27 -9.47 0.16
C ASP A 249 18.40 -10.09 -0.94
N GLU A 250 18.45 -11.42 -1.08
CA GLU A 250 17.80 -12.14 -2.18
C GLU A 250 16.29 -11.81 -2.28
N LEU A 251 15.56 -11.87 -1.17
CA LEU A 251 14.13 -11.62 -1.12
C LEU A 251 13.77 -10.20 -1.64
N TYR A 252 14.52 -9.20 -1.20
CA TYR A 252 14.27 -7.80 -1.58
C TYR A 252 14.73 -7.50 -2.99
N ARG A 253 15.84 -8.12 -3.44
CA ARG A 253 16.33 -8.00 -4.81
C ARG A 253 15.32 -8.52 -5.82
N GLU A 254 14.75 -9.69 -5.59
CA GLU A 254 13.73 -10.28 -6.46
C GLU A 254 12.50 -9.38 -6.60
N CYS A 255 12.12 -8.63 -5.55
CA CYS A 255 11.03 -7.65 -5.63
C CYS A 255 11.38 -6.39 -6.45
N GLN A 256 12.65 -6.18 -6.80
CA GLN A 256 13.11 -5.05 -7.61
C GLN A 256 13.38 -5.45 -9.07
N GLU A 257 13.47 -6.74 -9.36
CA GLU A 257 13.71 -7.22 -10.72
C GLU A 257 12.49 -6.99 -11.61
N SER A 258 12.74 -6.60 -12.87
CA SER A 258 11.68 -6.47 -13.86
C SER A 258 11.24 -7.86 -14.31
N VAL A 259 10.06 -8.28 -13.86
CA VAL A 259 9.46 -9.58 -14.22
C VAL A 259 8.63 -9.53 -15.49
N LYS A 260 8.27 -8.32 -15.96
CA LYS A 260 7.54 -8.08 -17.22
C LYS A 260 8.04 -6.79 -17.87
N THR A 261 8.28 -6.83 -19.18
CA THR A 261 8.41 -5.63 -19.98
C THR A 261 7.01 -5.12 -20.31
N ILE A 262 6.70 -3.91 -19.88
CA ILE A 262 5.39 -3.26 -20.04
C ILE A 262 5.44 -2.37 -21.28
#